data_e902f2af35d7ec12cb6709c715195e23
#
_entry.id   e902f2af35d7ec12cb6709c715195e23
#
_cell.length_a   1.000
_cell.length_b   1.000
_cell.length_c   1.000
_cell.angle_alpha   90.00
_cell.angle_beta   90.00
_cell.angle_gamma   90.00
#
_symmetry.space_group_name_H-M   'P 1'
#
loop_
_entity.id
_entity.type
_entity.pdbx_description
1 polymer ?
#
loop_
_entity_poly.entity_id
_entity_poly.type
_entity_poly.pdbx_seq_one_letter_code
_entity_poly.pdbx_strand_id
1 'polypeptide(L)'
;PVKLVQEEKRKTPAFLLMTIGVIFFIVGATGFFGAFIVRDLLREQFELVYRDVQTYALVLAGSGMFLYIIGGVILKVPLRKTTYYKLQTLMRNEPFDPPRKGDFTRSVNMLLRDLSDDWALFSEIVPPDSHFKIPQVIVGPGGVFTLYPSNKHPDRKNFQDPGPGLERSSKELGKALNQQVIPFVLFQTSKLAEIYKKKHDPKTRIMHVQEMFDYFNDRKKKLNKDDQTRIEETVFSLIQGTPPGN
;
A
#
# COMPACT_ATOMS: atom_id res chain seq x y z
N PRO A 1 6.89 13.59 -3.01
CA PRO A 1 7.40 13.22 -1.69
C PRO A 1 6.76 14.06 -0.59
N VAL A 2 6.75 15.42 -0.68
CA VAL A 2 6.24 16.29 0.40
C VAL A 2 4.78 16.02 0.75
N LYS A 3 3.89 15.78 -0.22
CA LYS A 3 2.50 15.42 0.05
C LYS A 3 2.37 14.02 0.65
N LEU A 4 3.14 13.05 0.19
CA LEU A 4 3.18 11.69 0.74
C LEU A 4 3.74 11.69 2.16
N VAL A 5 4.85 12.41 2.40
CA VAL A 5 5.44 12.58 3.74
C VAL A 5 4.50 13.34 4.68
N GLN A 6 3.75 14.35 4.19
CA GLN A 6 2.72 15.01 5.00
C GLN A 6 1.50 14.12 5.26
N GLU A 7 1.10 13.28 4.30
CA GLU A 7 0.06 12.27 4.53
C GLU A 7 0.51 11.19 5.51
N GLU A 8 1.77 10.74 5.46
CA GLU A 8 2.32 9.82 6.44
C GLU A 8 2.44 10.44 7.84
N LYS A 9 2.93 11.68 7.95
CA LYS A 9 2.96 12.40 9.25
C LYS A 9 1.57 12.59 9.86
N ARG A 10 0.51 12.70 9.05
CA ARG A 10 -0.88 12.72 9.54
C ARG A 10 -1.41 11.33 9.91
N LYS A 11 -0.88 10.27 9.30
CA LYS A 11 -1.31 8.89 9.56
C LYS A 11 -0.71 8.34 10.85
N THR A 12 0.53 8.72 11.18
CA THR A 12 1.22 8.24 12.39
C THR A 12 0.41 8.43 13.69
N PRO A 13 -0.14 9.63 14.01
CA PRO A 13 -0.94 9.82 15.23
C PRO A 13 -2.24 9.02 15.20
N ALA A 14 -2.85 8.82 14.04
CA ALA A 14 -4.07 8.03 13.93
C ALA A 14 -3.79 6.53 14.11
N PHE A 15 -2.69 6.01 13.60
CA PHE A 15 -2.22 4.64 13.87
C PHE A 15 -1.90 4.44 15.35
N LEU A 16 -1.26 5.43 15.99
CA LEU A 16 -0.97 5.39 17.41
C LEU A 16 -2.25 5.35 18.25
N LEU A 17 -3.25 6.17 17.93
CA LEU A 17 -4.57 6.15 18.56
C LEU A 17 -5.26 4.79 18.41
N MET A 18 -5.22 4.19 17.22
CA MET A 18 -5.79 2.87 16.98
C MET A 18 -5.07 1.78 17.77
N THR A 19 -3.74 1.83 17.83
CA THR A 19 -2.94 0.85 18.59
C THR A 19 -3.23 0.95 20.09
N ILE A 20 -3.25 2.16 20.65
CA ILE A 20 -3.61 2.41 22.05
C ILE A 20 -5.06 1.91 22.29
N GLY A 21 -5.97 2.21 21.38
CA GLY A 21 -7.35 1.76 21.46
C GLY A 21 -7.49 0.25 21.54
N VAL A 22 -6.73 -0.49 20.72
CA VAL A 22 -6.71 -1.96 20.76
C VAL A 22 -6.15 -2.48 22.07
N ILE A 23 -5.06 -1.88 22.59
CA ILE A 23 -4.47 -2.29 23.87
C ILE A 23 -5.46 -2.07 25.00
N PHE A 24 -6.12 -0.90 25.09
CA PHE A 24 -7.11 -0.60 26.10
C PHE A 24 -8.31 -1.54 26.03
N PHE A 25 -8.77 -1.84 24.81
CA PHE A 25 -9.86 -2.79 24.61
C PHE A 25 -9.49 -4.20 25.13
N ILE A 26 -8.30 -4.69 24.77
CA ILE A 26 -7.83 -6.04 25.19
C ILE A 26 -7.69 -6.08 26.72
N VAL A 27 -7.02 -5.08 27.32
CA VAL A 27 -6.83 -5.03 28.77
C VAL A 27 -8.16 -4.92 29.51
N GLY A 28 -9.06 -4.04 29.04
CA GLY A 28 -10.39 -3.90 29.61
C GLY A 28 -11.23 -5.18 29.49
N ALA A 29 -11.27 -5.79 28.31
CA ALA A 29 -11.98 -7.05 28.09
C ALA A 29 -11.42 -8.19 28.98
N THR A 30 -10.08 -8.30 29.03
CA THR A 30 -9.44 -9.33 29.87
C THR A 30 -9.73 -9.07 31.36
N GLY A 31 -9.69 -7.81 31.82
CA GLY A 31 -10.04 -7.43 33.19
C GLY A 31 -11.50 -7.75 33.52
N PHE A 32 -12.42 -7.44 32.60
CA PHE A 32 -13.83 -7.72 32.79
C PHE A 32 -14.13 -9.22 32.89
N PHE A 33 -13.60 -10.02 31.95
CA PHE A 33 -13.79 -11.48 32.00
C PHE A 33 -13.02 -12.13 33.15
N GLY A 34 -11.79 -11.68 33.43
CA GLY A 34 -11.00 -12.15 34.56
C GLY A 34 -11.71 -11.92 35.87
N ALA A 35 -12.35 -10.76 35.97
CA ALA A 35 -13.18 -10.45 37.13
C ALA A 35 -14.32 -11.48 37.28
N PHE A 36 -15.00 -11.93 36.26
CA PHE A 36 -16.04 -12.99 36.35
C PHE A 36 -15.48 -14.33 36.87
N ILE A 37 -14.32 -14.75 36.39
CA ILE A 37 -13.70 -16.01 36.82
C ILE A 37 -13.29 -15.95 38.30
N VAL A 38 -12.73 -14.82 38.72
CA VAL A 38 -12.31 -14.62 40.12
C VAL A 38 -13.50 -14.55 41.07
N ARG A 39 -14.65 -14.01 40.64
CA ARG A 39 -15.89 -13.99 41.41
C ARG A 39 -16.37 -15.40 41.81
N ASP A 40 -16.34 -16.33 40.88
CA ASP A 40 -16.80 -17.70 41.14
C ASP A 40 -15.83 -18.44 42.07
N LEU A 41 -14.55 -18.02 42.14
CA LEU A 41 -13.52 -18.61 42.99
C LEU A 41 -13.47 -18.02 44.41
N LEU A 42 -13.79 -16.76 44.62
CA LEU A 42 -13.51 -15.99 45.86
C LEU A 42 -14.76 -15.60 46.66
N ARG A 43 -15.87 -16.31 46.56
CA ARG A 43 -17.13 -16.13 47.32
C ARG A 43 -17.14 -15.01 48.37
N GLU A 44 -18.07 -14.06 48.21
CA GLU A 44 -18.64 -13.12 49.19
C GLU A 44 -17.75 -12.02 49.84
N GLN A 45 -16.48 -12.19 50.05
CA GLN A 45 -15.70 -11.21 50.80
C GLN A 45 -15.22 -9.96 50.01
N PHE A 46 -15.36 -9.95 48.70
CA PHE A 46 -14.82 -8.93 47.82
C PHE A 46 -15.84 -8.29 46.87
N GLU A 47 -17.11 -8.31 47.13
CA GLU A 47 -18.17 -7.88 46.20
C GLU A 47 -18.06 -6.40 45.80
N LEU A 48 -17.62 -5.50 46.70
CA LEU A 48 -17.41 -4.08 46.40
C LEU A 48 -16.23 -3.83 45.48
N VAL A 49 -15.08 -4.46 45.75
CA VAL A 49 -13.85 -4.34 44.94
C VAL A 49 -14.12 -4.91 43.53
N TYR A 50 -14.94 -5.91 43.48
CA TYR A 50 -15.33 -6.61 42.30
C TYR A 50 -16.12 -5.75 41.32
N ARG A 51 -17.15 -5.05 41.82
CA ARG A 51 -17.97 -4.14 41.06
C ARG A 51 -17.17 -2.96 40.51
N ASP A 52 -16.22 -2.47 41.27
CA ASP A 52 -15.34 -1.40 40.85
C ASP A 52 -14.38 -1.84 39.74
N VAL A 53 -13.75 -3.01 39.87
CA VAL A 53 -12.89 -3.58 38.84
C VAL A 53 -13.64 -3.83 37.53
N GLN A 54 -14.87 -4.36 37.57
CA GLN A 54 -15.70 -4.55 36.40
C GLN A 54 -16.07 -3.22 35.73
N THR A 55 -16.39 -2.21 36.53
CA THR A 55 -16.74 -0.87 36.03
C THR A 55 -15.54 -0.22 35.34
N TYR A 56 -14.37 -0.23 35.97
CA TYR A 56 -13.15 0.30 35.36
C TYR A 56 -12.73 -0.47 34.11
N ALA A 57 -12.85 -1.77 34.12
CA ALA A 57 -12.56 -2.63 32.97
C ALA A 57 -13.49 -2.33 31.78
N LEU A 58 -14.78 -2.11 32.06
CA LEU A 58 -15.77 -1.75 31.03
C LEU A 58 -15.51 -0.35 30.45
N VAL A 59 -15.18 0.62 31.31
CA VAL A 59 -14.83 1.98 30.90
C VAL A 59 -13.55 1.96 30.04
N LEU A 60 -12.55 1.15 30.44
CA LEU A 60 -11.31 1.01 29.69
C LEU A 60 -11.55 0.36 28.33
N ALA A 61 -12.35 -0.69 28.26
CA ALA A 61 -12.72 -1.34 26.99
C ALA A 61 -13.50 -0.39 26.07
N GLY A 62 -14.48 0.35 26.64
CA GLY A 62 -15.27 1.34 25.90
C GLY A 62 -14.42 2.49 25.35
N SER A 63 -13.53 3.03 26.17
CA SER A 63 -12.60 4.08 25.74
C SER A 63 -11.62 3.59 24.65
N GLY A 64 -11.15 2.35 24.76
CA GLY A 64 -10.33 1.70 23.74
C GLY A 64 -11.04 1.60 22.40
N MET A 65 -12.28 1.14 22.40
CA MET A 65 -13.12 1.06 21.20
C MET A 65 -13.36 2.44 20.58
N PHE A 66 -13.61 3.45 21.41
CA PHE A 66 -13.81 4.83 20.96
C PHE A 66 -12.56 5.42 20.29
N LEU A 67 -11.38 5.26 20.91
CA LEU A 67 -10.09 5.66 20.32
C LEU A 67 -9.81 4.97 19.00
N TYR A 68 -10.14 3.70 18.89
CA TYR A 68 -9.99 2.92 17.66
C TYR A 68 -10.88 3.47 16.53
N ILE A 69 -12.14 3.78 16.83
CA ILE A 69 -13.08 4.35 15.87
C ILE A 69 -12.60 5.74 15.41
N ILE A 70 -12.20 6.61 16.34
CA ILE A 70 -11.68 7.95 16.02
C ILE A 70 -10.44 7.83 15.12
N GLY A 71 -9.47 6.98 15.46
CA GLY A 71 -8.31 6.73 14.65
C GLY A 71 -8.67 6.29 13.24
N GLY A 72 -9.64 5.37 13.10
CA GLY A 72 -10.16 4.90 11.82
C GLY A 72 -10.83 6.00 10.99
N VAL A 73 -11.60 6.87 11.63
CA VAL A 73 -12.23 8.04 10.97
C VAL A 73 -11.18 9.04 10.49
N ILE A 74 -10.18 9.36 11.32
CA ILE A 74 -9.08 10.27 10.96
C ILE A 74 -8.29 9.73 9.77
N LEU A 75 -8.06 8.42 9.72
CA LEU A 75 -7.37 7.77 8.61
C LEU A 75 -8.21 7.69 7.34
N LYS A 76 -9.52 7.92 7.41
CA LYS A 76 -10.47 7.64 6.31
C LYS A 76 -10.31 6.22 5.75
N VAL A 77 -9.86 5.28 6.58
CA VAL A 77 -9.66 3.89 6.21
C VAL A 77 -10.87 3.10 6.68
N PRO A 78 -11.60 2.40 5.80
CA PRO A 78 -12.67 1.51 6.23
C PRO A 78 -12.13 0.49 7.23
N LEU A 79 -12.88 0.19 8.29
CA LEU A 79 -12.51 -0.75 9.36
C LEU A 79 -11.94 -2.09 8.83
N ARG A 80 -12.42 -2.52 7.65
CA ARG A 80 -11.94 -3.72 6.93
C ARG A 80 -10.48 -3.66 6.48
N LYS A 81 -9.84 -2.47 6.49
CA LYS A 81 -8.44 -2.27 6.04
C LYS A 81 -7.47 -2.01 7.19
N THR A 82 -7.91 -2.18 8.42
CA THR A 82 -7.09 -1.96 9.60
C THR A 82 -6.12 -3.11 9.85
N THR A 83 -5.11 -2.87 10.68
CA THR A 83 -4.13 -3.88 11.11
C THR A 83 -4.82 -5.10 11.72
N TYR A 84 -5.94 -4.90 12.43
CA TYR A 84 -6.77 -5.99 12.98
C TYR A 84 -7.33 -6.89 11.88
N TYR A 85 -7.84 -6.31 10.79
CA TYR A 85 -8.36 -7.09 9.66
C TYR A 85 -7.23 -7.82 8.90
N LYS A 86 -6.07 -7.17 8.76
CA LYS A 86 -4.87 -7.82 8.20
C LYS A 86 -4.40 -8.99 9.08
N LEU A 87 -4.41 -8.82 10.40
CA LEU A 87 -4.06 -9.88 11.35
C LEU A 87 -5.05 -11.03 11.29
N GLN A 88 -6.33 -10.73 11.19
CA GLN A 88 -7.39 -11.72 11.11
C GLN A 88 -7.37 -12.52 9.80
N THR A 89 -7.04 -11.87 8.66
CA THR A 89 -6.84 -12.56 7.38
C THR A 89 -5.57 -13.40 7.36
N LEU A 90 -4.50 -12.95 7.98
CA LEU A 90 -3.27 -13.75 8.18
C LEU A 90 -3.52 -14.98 9.07
N MET A 91 -4.29 -14.82 10.15
CA MET A 91 -4.64 -15.94 11.05
C MET A 91 -5.60 -16.96 10.41
N ARG A 92 -6.41 -16.55 9.44
CA ARG A 92 -7.36 -17.42 8.73
C ARG A 92 -6.80 -18.08 7.47
N ASN A 93 -5.57 -17.75 7.08
CA ASN A 93 -4.99 -18.19 5.80
C ASN A 93 -5.90 -17.88 4.58
N GLU A 94 -6.79 -16.90 4.71
CA GLU A 94 -7.64 -16.48 3.62
C GLU A 94 -6.83 -15.62 2.64
N PRO A 95 -6.94 -15.87 1.33
CA PRO A 95 -6.30 -15.01 0.35
C PRO A 95 -6.83 -13.58 0.54
N PHE A 96 -5.90 -12.63 0.54
CA PHE A 96 -6.22 -11.20 0.60
C PHE A 96 -7.41 -10.89 -0.30
N ASP A 97 -8.46 -10.29 0.27
CA ASP A 97 -9.70 -9.98 -0.45
C ASP A 97 -9.35 -9.34 -1.80
N PRO A 98 -9.71 -9.95 -2.93
CA PRO A 98 -9.35 -9.40 -4.22
C PRO A 98 -9.93 -7.98 -4.32
N PRO A 99 -9.15 -7.01 -4.78
CA PRO A 99 -9.60 -5.64 -4.87
C PRO A 99 -10.90 -5.58 -5.68
N ARG A 100 -11.88 -4.81 -5.19
CA ARG A 100 -13.13 -4.59 -5.91
C ARG A 100 -12.83 -4.18 -7.36
N LYS A 101 -13.63 -4.69 -8.32
CA LYS A 101 -13.55 -4.29 -9.73
C LYS A 101 -13.42 -2.76 -9.84
N GLY A 102 -12.28 -2.27 -10.32
CA GLY A 102 -11.99 -0.85 -10.46
C GLY A 102 -10.80 -0.31 -9.64
N ASP A 103 -10.34 -1.04 -8.62
CA ASP A 103 -9.37 -0.53 -7.64
C ASP A 103 -7.98 -1.23 -7.75
N PHE A 104 -7.67 -1.87 -8.90
CA PHE A 104 -6.42 -2.62 -9.06
C PHE A 104 -5.18 -1.72 -8.93
N THR A 105 -5.20 -0.53 -9.52
CA THR A 105 -4.12 0.47 -9.37
C THR A 105 -3.90 0.84 -7.90
N ARG A 106 -4.99 1.03 -7.16
CA ARG A 106 -4.91 1.32 -5.72
C ARG A 106 -4.35 0.15 -4.93
N SER A 107 -4.68 -1.07 -5.31
CA SER A 107 -4.14 -2.27 -4.67
C SER A 107 -2.65 -2.42 -4.94
N VAL A 108 -2.21 -2.16 -6.17
CA VAL A 108 -0.78 -2.11 -6.51
C VAL A 108 -0.07 -1.04 -5.69
N ASN A 109 -0.65 0.17 -5.58
CA ASN A 109 -0.09 1.23 -4.72
C ASN A 109 0.03 0.82 -3.24
N MET A 110 -0.94 0.08 -2.73
CA MET A 110 -0.88 -0.41 -1.34
C MET A 110 0.20 -1.46 -1.15
N LEU A 111 0.36 -2.35 -2.13
CA LEU A 111 1.40 -3.37 -2.10
C LEU A 111 2.79 -2.73 -2.23
N LEU A 112 2.96 -1.75 -3.11
CA LEU A 112 4.24 -1.04 -3.29
C LEU A 112 4.68 -0.25 -2.05
N ARG A 113 3.77 0.06 -1.13
CA ARG A 113 4.11 0.65 0.18
C ARG A 113 4.80 -0.32 1.14
N ASP A 114 4.70 -1.61 0.87
CA ASP A 114 5.39 -2.64 1.65
C ASP A 114 6.84 -2.86 1.17
N LEU A 115 7.28 -2.19 0.10
CA LEU A 115 8.69 -2.08 -0.28
C LEU A 115 9.46 -1.29 0.79
N SER A 116 10.76 -1.55 0.90
CA SER A 116 11.63 -0.84 1.85
C SER A 116 11.63 0.68 1.59
N ASP A 117 12.01 1.45 2.61
CA ASP A 117 12.09 2.92 2.55
C ASP A 117 13.06 3.45 1.48
N ASP A 118 13.87 2.55 0.90
CA ASP A 118 14.77 2.86 -0.20
C ASP A 118 14.04 3.02 -1.56
N TRP A 119 12.71 2.80 -1.61
CA TRP A 119 11.92 2.89 -2.84
C TRP A 119 10.97 4.08 -2.80
N ALA A 120 11.03 4.93 -3.82
CA ALA A 120 10.09 6.03 -4.03
C ALA A 120 9.04 5.68 -5.08
N LEU A 121 7.76 5.96 -4.78
CA LEU A 121 6.63 5.76 -5.67
C LEU A 121 6.04 7.10 -6.10
N PHE A 122 5.93 7.29 -7.40
CA PHE A 122 5.31 8.44 -8.03
C PHE A 122 4.09 7.99 -8.86
N SER A 123 3.04 8.79 -8.87
CA SER A 123 1.81 8.48 -9.59
C SER A 123 1.50 9.54 -10.63
N GLU A 124 0.93 9.08 -11.75
CA GLU A 124 0.33 9.94 -12.75
C GLU A 124 1.31 10.89 -13.49
N ILE A 125 2.44 10.34 -13.92
CA ILE A 125 3.49 11.11 -14.59
C ILE A 125 3.21 11.20 -16.09
N VAL A 126 3.31 12.42 -16.63
CA VAL A 126 3.33 12.67 -18.08
C VAL A 126 4.76 13.08 -18.44
N PRO A 127 5.52 12.21 -19.13
CA PRO A 127 6.86 12.58 -19.58
C PRO A 127 6.83 13.73 -20.60
N PRO A 128 7.93 14.50 -20.72
CA PRO A 128 8.08 15.44 -21.81
C PRO A 128 7.84 14.75 -23.17
N ASP A 129 7.22 15.43 -24.09
CA ASP A 129 6.92 14.93 -25.45
C ASP A 129 6.07 13.65 -25.53
N SER A 130 5.37 13.32 -24.45
CA SER A 130 4.44 12.19 -24.40
C SER A 130 3.02 12.63 -24.05
N HIS A 131 2.04 12.04 -24.75
CA HIS A 131 0.62 12.19 -24.41
C HIS A 131 0.10 11.03 -23.57
N PHE A 132 0.91 10.00 -23.36
CA PHE A 132 0.52 8.83 -22.55
C PHE A 132 0.92 9.03 -21.09
N LYS A 133 -0.06 9.05 -20.23
CA LYS A 133 0.12 9.18 -18.79
C LYS A 133 0.59 7.85 -18.19
N ILE A 134 1.74 7.86 -17.57
CA ILE A 134 2.27 6.72 -16.83
C ILE A 134 1.59 6.66 -15.46
N PRO A 135 0.83 5.60 -15.15
CA PRO A 135 0.09 5.51 -13.89
C PRO A 135 1.00 5.51 -12.66
N GLN A 136 2.16 4.85 -12.75
CA GLN A 136 3.09 4.69 -11.64
C GLN A 136 4.53 4.64 -12.12
N VAL A 137 5.42 5.33 -11.41
CA VAL A 137 6.86 5.25 -11.57
C VAL A 137 7.46 4.90 -10.22
N ILE A 138 8.36 3.91 -10.23
CA ILE A 138 9.10 3.49 -9.04
C ILE A 138 10.57 3.77 -9.26
N VAL A 139 11.18 4.43 -8.29
CA VAL A 139 12.62 4.71 -8.24
C VAL A 139 13.19 4.02 -7.00
N GLY A 140 14.25 3.27 -7.18
CA GLY A 140 14.90 2.61 -6.06
C GLY A 140 16.28 2.07 -6.41
N PRO A 141 16.92 1.36 -5.47
CA PRO A 141 18.29 0.87 -5.65
C PRO A 141 18.47 0.01 -6.92
N GLY A 142 17.41 -0.72 -7.32
CA GLY A 142 17.43 -1.57 -8.51
C GLY A 142 17.25 -0.85 -9.84
N GLY A 143 16.96 0.45 -9.85
CA GLY A 143 16.72 1.27 -11.04
C GLY A 143 15.39 2.00 -11.06
N VAL A 144 15.00 2.43 -12.27
CA VAL A 144 13.72 3.15 -12.50
C VAL A 144 12.79 2.26 -13.29
N PHE A 145 11.53 2.21 -12.84
CA PHE A 145 10.50 1.35 -13.42
C PHE A 145 9.22 2.12 -13.64
N THR A 146 8.55 1.85 -14.74
CA THR A 146 7.20 2.34 -14.99
C THR A 146 6.22 1.18 -14.94
N LEU A 147 5.12 1.37 -14.24
CA LEU A 147 4.11 0.33 -14.04
C LEU A 147 2.77 0.77 -14.60
N TYR A 148 2.14 -0.11 -15.35
CA TYR A 148 0.77 0.05 -15.81
C TYR A 148 -0.09 -1.10 -15.25
N PRO A 149 -0.82 -0.87 -14.16
CA PRO A 149 -1.76 -1.87 -13.63
C PRO A 149 -2.95 -2.02 -14.57
N SER A 150 -3.15 -3.22 -15.12
CA SER A 150 -4.26 -3.54 -16.00
C SER A 150 -5.19 -4.57 -15.35
N ASN A 151 -6.45 -4.20 -15.13
CA ASN A 151 -7.51 -5.08 -14.68
C ASN A 151 -8.40 -5.57 -15.83
N LYS A 152 -8.13 -5.13 -17.06
CA LYS A 152 -8.91 -5.49 -18.23
C LYS A 152 -8.46 -6.84 -18.79
N HIS A 153 -9.43 -7.64 -19.20
CA HIS A 153 -9.13 -8.93 -19.84
C HIS A 153 -8.60 -8.72 -21.25
N PRO A 154 -7.42 -9.26 -21.62
CA PRO A 154 -6.79 -9.01 -22.92
C PRO A 154 -7.61 -9.45 -24.14
N ASP A 155 -8.53 -10.42 -23.96
CA ASP A 155 -9.38 -10.94 -25.05
C ASP A 155 -10.65 -10.13 -25.31
N ARG A 156 -10.93 -9.12 -24.51
CA ARG A 156 -12.12 -8.29 -24.74
C ARG A 156 -11.95 -7.40 -25.96
N LYS A 157 -13.02 -7.24 -26.75
CA LYS A 157 -13.02 -6.40 -27.98
C LYS A 157 -12.60 -4.94 -27.73
N ASN A 158 -12.83 -4.43 -26.54
CA ASN A 158 -12.49 -3.05 -26.12
C ASN A 158 -11.21 -2.99 -25.26
N PHE A 159 -10.38 -4.02 -25.31
CA PHE A 159 -9.08 -3.97 -24.69
C PHE A 159 -8.16 -3.04 -25.51
N GLN A 160 -7.72 -1.97 -24.91
CA GLN A 160 -6.67 -1.12 -25.46
C GLN A 160 -5.34 -1.58 -24.89
N ASP A 161 -4.44 -1.97 -25.75
CA ASP A 161 -3.10 -2.42 -25.36
C ASP A 161 -2.29 -1.24 -24.78
N PRO A 162 -1.95 -1.28 -23.49
CA PRO A 162 -1.14 -0.21 -22.90
C PRO A 162 0.35 -0.32 -23.23
N GLY A 163 0.81 -1.47 -23.73
CA GLY A 163 2.22 -1.77 -23.93
C GLY A 163 2.96 -0.75 -24.79
N PRO A 164 2.52 -0.48 -26.03
CA PRO A 164 3.20 0.47 -26.91
C PRO A 164 3.23 1.90 -26.39
N GLY A 165 2.15 2.34 -25.75
CA GLY A 165 2.07 3.66 -25.11
C GLY A 165 3.03 3.78 -23.94
N LEU A 166 3.04 2.77 -23.07
CA LEU A 166 3.92 2.71 -21.91
C LEU A 166 5.39 2.64 -22.32
N GLU A 167 5.74 1.85 -23.33
CA GLU A 167 7.11 1.73 -23.84
C GLU A 167 7.63 3.08 -24.34
N ARG A 168 6.85 3.76 -25.18
CA ARG A 168 7.22 5.08 -25.71
C ARG A 168 7.41 6.09 -24.58
N SER A 169 6.46 6.19 -23.66
CA SER A 169 6.54 7.15 -22.55
C SER A 169 7.68 6.82 -21.57
N SER A 170 7.96 5.53 -21.35
CA SER A 170 9.11 5.11 -20.55
C SER A 170 10.44 5.49 -21.18
N LYS A 171 10.52 5.43 -22.52
CA LYS A 171 11.71 5.86 -23.26
C LYS A 171 11.90 7.37 -23.16
N GLU A 172 10.85 8.17 -23.29
CA GLU A 172 10.93 9.64 -23.12
C GLU A 172 11.29 10.01 -21.67
N LEU A 173 10.67 9.33 -20.68
CA LEU A 173 11.07 9.49 -19.30
C LEU A 173 12.55 9.14 -19.08
N GLY A 174 13.03 8.06 -19.68
CA GLY A 174 14.43 7.65 -19.62
C GLY A 174 15.38 8.68 -20.17
N LYS A 175 15.03 9.36 -21.26
CA LYS A 175 15.81 10.48 -21.80
C LYS A 175 15.87 11.65 -20.81
N ALA A 176 14.71 12.02 -20.24
CA ALA A 176 14.63 13.12 -19.26
C ALA A 176 15.44 12.84 -17.99
N LEU A 177 15.52 11.58 -17.56
CA LEU A 177 16.26 11.15 -16.37
C LEU A 177 17.72 10.80 -16.66
N ASN A 178 18.12 10.73 -17.93
CA ASN A 178 19.41 10.15 -18.38
C ASN A 178 19.65 8.76 -17.77
N GLN A 179 18.59 7.93 -17.73
CA GLN A 179 18.61 6.60 -17.13
C GLN A 179 17.76 5.61 -17.92
N GLN A 180 18.12 4.33 -17.84
CA GLN A 180 17.27 3.29 -18.40
C GLN A 180 16.01 3.11 -17.55
N VAL A 181 14.84 3.33 -18.14
CA VAL A 181 13.54 3.08 -17.52
C VAL A 181 12.98 1.77 -18.06
N ILE A 182 12.53 0.90 -17.18
CA ILE A 182 12.03 -0.43 -17.53
C ILE A 182 10.50 -0.45 -17.41
N PRO A 183 9.76 -0.61 -18.52
CA PRO A 183 8.31 -0.65 -18.50
C PRO A 183 7.77 -2.03 -18.10
N PHE A 184 6.73 -2.02 -17.26
CA PHE A 184 5.97 -3.20 -16.85
C PHE A 184 4.47 -3.01 -17.01
N VAL A 185 3.81 -3.97 -17.63
CA VAL A 185 2.36 -4.13 -17.53
C VAL A 185 2.07 -5.16 -16.46
N LEU A 186 1.32 -4.76 -15.45
CA LEU A 186 0.96 -5.61 -14.32
C LEU A 186 -0.46 -6.14 -14.48
N PHE A 187 -0.62 -7.44 -14.31
CA PHE A 187 -1.92 -8.09 -14.27
C PHE A 187 -2.23 -8.62 -12.87
N GLN A 188 -3.52 -8.70 -12.54
CA GLN A 188 -3.97 -9.19 -11.25
C GLN A 188 -3.67 -10.68 -11.05
N THR A 189 -3.66 -11.46 -12.12
CA THR A 189 -3.43 -12.91 -12.09
C THR A 189 -2.42 -13.35 -13.15
N SER A 190 -1.70 -14.43 -12.88
CA SER A 190 -0.78 -15.07 -13.83
C SER A 190 -1.48 -15.46 -15.13
N LYS A 191 -2.73 -15.94 -15.04
CA LYS A 191 -3.53 -16.33 -16.23
C LYS A 191 -3.74 -15.15 -17.19
N LEU A 192 -4.05 -13.96 -16.69
CA LEU A 192 -4.21 -12.76 -17.52
C LEU A 192 -2.89 -12.32 -18.14
N ALA A 193 -1.80 -12.43 -17.40
CA ALA A 193 -0.46 -12.13 -17.89
C ALA A 193 -0.05 -13.08 -19.03
N GLU A 194 -0.34 -14.38 -18.91
CA GLU A 194 -0.07 -15.37 -19.95
C GLU A 194 -0.92 -15.16 -21.22
N ILE A 195 -2.22 -14.86 -21.07
CA ILE A 195 -3.10 -14.55 -22.20
C ILE A 195 -2.55 -13.34 -22.96
N TYR A 196 -2.14 -12.31 -22.24
CA TYR A 196 -1.56 -11.12 -22.85
C TYR A 196 -0.25 -11.44 -23.59
N LYS A 197 0.67 -12.19 -22.96
CA LYS A 197 1.93 -12.62 -23.59
C LYS A 197 1.72 -13.40 -24.90
N LYS A 198 0.71 -14.25 -24.94
CA LYS A 198 0.39 -15.05 -26.15
C LYS A 198 -0.18 -14.22 -27.30
N LYS A 199 -0.91 -13.16 -26.97
CA LYS A 199 -1.65 -12.37 -27.97
C LYS A 199 -0.85 -11.18 -28.50
N HIS A 200 -0.01 -10.62 -27.66
CA HIS A 200 0.81 -9.47 -27.95
C HIS A 200 2.27 -9.92 -27.84
N ASP A 201 3.11 -9.59 -28.82
CA ASP A 201 4.58 -9.77 -28.73
C ASP A 201 5.18 -8.51 -28.04
N PRO A 202 5.11 -8.42 -26.70
CA PRO A 202 5.42 -7.18 -26.02
C PRO A 202 6.92 -7.01 -25.85
N LYS A 203 7.43 -5.87 -26.27
CA LYS A 203 8.74 -5.38 -25.85
C LYS A 203 8.71 -4.96 -24.37
N THR A 204 7.53 -4.68 -23.85
CA THR A 204 7.25 -4.36 -22.46
C THR A 204 7.27 -5.63 -21.61
N ARG A 205 7.87 -5.58 -20.44
CA ARG A 205 7.85 -6.70 -19.50
C ARG A 205 6.46 -6.87 -18.88
N ILE A 206 6.06 -8.12 -18.69
CA ILE A 206 4.76 -8.49 -18.19
C ILE A 206 4.94 -9.37 -16.97
N MET A 207 4.25 -9.02 -15.90
CA MET A 207 4.23 -9.83 -14.68
C MET A 207 2.87 -9.73 -13.99
N HIS A 208 2.60 -10.66 -13.09
CA HIS A 208 1.50 -10.50 -12.15
C HIS A 208 2.02 -9.88 -10.83
N VAL A 209 1.08 -9.37 -10.05
CA VAL A 209 1.39 -8.57 -8.86
C VAL A 209 2.28 -9.27 -7.83
N GLN A 210 2.12 -10.59 -7.64
CA GLN A 210 2.94 -11.33 -6.66
C GLN A 210 4.41 -11.43 -7.08
N GLU A 211 4.68 -11.65 -8.38
CA GLU A 211 6.04 -11.70 -8.92
C GLU A 211 6.77 -10.35 -8.80
N MET A 212 6.02 -9.27 -8.68
CA MET A 212 6.57 -7.93 -8.64
C MET A 212 7.46 -7.70 -7.40
N PHE A 213 7.04 -8.19 -6.23
CA PHE A 213 7.82 -8.04 -5.00
C PHE A 213 9.15 -8.76 -5.05
N ASP A 214 9.11 -10.02 -5.47
CA ASP A 214 10.31 -10.84 -5.59
C ASP A 214 11.27 -10.19 -6.59
N TYR A 215 10.73 -9.69 -7.71
CA TYR A 215 11.52 -9.01 -8.72
C TYR A 215 12.24 -7.77 -8.20
N PHE A 216 11.59 -6.94 -7.38
CA PHE A 216 12.23 -5.72 -6.84
C PHE A 216 13.19 -6.02 -5.72
N ASN A 217 12.89 -6.97 -4.85
CA ASN A 217 13.74 -7.35 -3.73
C ASN A 217 15.02 -8.08 -4.17
N ASP A 218 14.92 -8.94 -5.19
CA ASP A 218 16.05 -9.73 -5.68
C ASP A 218 16.97 -8.95 -6.62
N ARG A 219 16.59 -7.72 -6.96
CA ARG A 219 17.36 -6.96 -7.94
C ARG A 219 18.63 -6.37 -7.35
N LYS A 220 19.74 -6.62 -8.04
CA LYS A 220 21.04 -6.02 -7.70
C LYS A 220 20.94 -4.50 -7.70
N LYS A 221 21.54 -3.86 -6.69
CA LYS A 221 21.67 -2.40 -6.63
C LYS A 221 22.39 -1.88 -7.87
N LYS A 222 21.75 -0.98 -8.60
CA LYS A 222 22.27 -0.32 -9.81
C LYS A 222 22.49 1.18 -9.61
N LEU A 223 21.69 1.78 -8.73
CA LEU A 223 21.76 3.20 -8.41
C LEU A 223 22.41 3.38 -7.04
N ASN A 224 23.31 4.33 -6.94
CA ASN A 224 23.76 4.84 -5.66
C ASN A 224 22.71 5.81 -5.08
N LYS A 225 22.86 6.21 -3.83
CA LYS A 225 21.87 7.04 -3.13
C LYS A 225 21.76 8.45 -3.73
N ASP A 226 22.86 9.02 -4.17
CA ASP A 226 22.89 10.37 -4.76
C ASP A 226 22.20 10.41 -6.12
N ASP A 227 22.46 9.40 -6.98
CA ASP A 227 21.78 9.24 -8.26
C ASP A 227 20.28 9.01 -8.05
N GLN A 228 19.91 8.21 -7.08
CA GLN A 228 18.51 7.96 -6.74
C GLN A 228 17.82 9.27 -6.33
N THR A 229 18.41 10.05 -5.42
CA THR A 229 17.85 11.33 -4.96
C THR A 229 17.68 12.30 -6.13
N ARG A 230 18.70 12.42 -7.00
CA ARG A 230 18.63 13.27 -8.19
C ARG A 230 17.49 12.86 -9.13
N ILE A 231 17.32 11.56 -9.36
CA ILE A 231 16.24 11.03 -10.19
C ILE A 231 14.88 11.33 -9.56
N GLU A 232 14.72 11.13 -8.26
CA GLU A 232 13.49 11.42 -7.52
C GLU A 232 13.11 12.90 -7.62
N GLU A 233 14.06 13.80 -7.47
CA GLU A 233 13.87 15.26 -7.63
C GLU A 233 13.43 15.60 -9.04
N THR A 234 14.07 15.00 -10.05
CA THR A 234 13.71 15.22 -11.45
C THR A 234 12.30 14.70 -11.75
N VAL A 235 11.94 13.50 -11.30
CA VAL A 235 10.59 12.96 -11.45
C VAL A 235 9.57 13.86 -10.75
N PHE A 236 9.92 14.38 -9.59
CA PHE A 236 9.05 15.29 -8.84
C PHE A 236 8.82 16.61 -9.58
N SER A 237 9.85 17.19 -10.19
CA SER A 237 9.73 18.41 -11.00
C SER A 237 8.79 18.21 -12.20
N LEU A 238 8.83 17.04 -12.84
CA LEU A 238 7.92 16.67 -13.93
C LEU A 238 6.44 16.62 -13.47
N ILE A 239 6.18 16.20 -12.24
CA ILE A 239 4.81 16.18 -11.68
C ILE A 239 4.29 17.61 -11.45
N GLN A 240 5.18 18.51 -11.04
CA GLN A 240 4.81 19.91 -10.75
C GLN A 240 4.69 20.78 -11.99
N GLY A 241 5.06 20.25 -13.16
CA GLY A 241 5.13 21.04 -14.40
C GLY A 241 6.23 22.12 -14.39
N THR A 242 7.16 22.03 -13.44
CA THR A 242 8.31 22.92 -13.34
C THR A 242 9.46 22.29 -14.13
N PRO A 243 10.05 22.97 -15.14
CA PRO A 243 11.20 22.40 -15.83
C PRO A 243 12.30 22.13 -14.81
N PRO A 244 13.04 21.01 -14.93
CA PRO A 244 14.20 20.76 -14.08
C PRO A 244 15.15 21.95 -14.21
N GLY A 245 15.51 22.55 -13.09
CA GLY A 245 16.42 23.69 -13.05
C GLY A 245 17.77 23.31 -13.68
N ASN A 246 18.24 24.16 -14.58
CA ASN A 246 19.59 24.09 -15.13
C ASN A 246 20.64 24.27 -14.04
#